data_7289728506289c15a66f1776ec240226
#
_entry.id   7289728506289c15a66f1776ec240226
#
_cell.length_a   1.000
_cell.length_b   1.000
_cell.length_c   1.000
_cell.angle_alpha   90.00
_cell.angle_beta   90.00
_cell.angle_gamma   90.00
#
_symmetry.space_group_name_H-M   'P 1'
#
loop_
_entity.id
_entity.type
_entity.pdbx_description
1 polymer ?
#
loop_
_entity_poly.entity_id
_entity_poly.type
_entity_poly.pdbx_seq_one_letter_code
_entity_poly.pdbx_strand_id
1 'polypeptide(L)'
;VAIQKILIVDDSPTERYYLTDILVRNGFTVTTADNGEEALAKIRAERPELILMDVVMPGANGFQVTRSIARDPELASVPVIICSSKNQETDRIWGMRQGAKDYFVKPVDPVKLLATIATLGA
;
A
#
# COMPACT_ATOMS: atom_id res chain seq x y z
N VAL A 1 7.86 -16.16 3.57
CA VAL A 1 8.80 -15.21 4.16
C VAL A 1 8.04 -14.08 4.83
N ALA A 2 8.36 -13.79 6.08
CA ALA A 2 7.69 -12.73 6.83
C ALA A 2 7.96 -11.35 6.22
N ILE A 3 6.94 -10.51 6.19
CA ILE A 3 7.07 -9.13 5.75
C ILE A 3 7.74 -8.32 6.85
N GLN A 4 8.74 -7.52 6.50
CA GLN A 4 9.46 -6.65 7.42
C GLN A 4 9.48 -5.20 6.95
N LYS A 5 9.69 -4.97 5.66
CA LYS A 5 9.79 -3.63 5.07
C LYS A 5 8.49 -3.25 4.38
N ILE A 6 7.91 -2.13 4.77
CA ILE A 6 6.64 -1.65 4.23
C ILE A 6 6.81 -0.23 3.72
N LEU A 7 6.34 0.03 2.49
CA LEU A 7 6.27 1.36 1.92
C LEU A 7 4.82 1.86 2.02
N ILE A 8 4.64 3.05 2.57
CA ILE A 8 3.34 3.72 2.64
C ILE A 8 3.32 4.83 1.58
N VAL A 9 2.35 4.78 0.67
CA VAL A 9 2.17 5.79 -0.38
C VAL A 9 0.86 6.53 -0.12
N ASP A 10 0.97 7.78 0.32
CA ASP A 10 -0.17 8.62 0.66
C ASP A 10 0.27 10.08 0.65
N ASP A 11 -0.51 10.97 0.06
CA ASP A 11 -0.17 12.39 0.02
C ASP A 11 -0.54 13.13 1.31
N SER A 12 -1.29 12.51 2.21
CA SER A 12 -1.67 13.09 3.50
C SER A 12 -0.60 12.80 4.57
N PRO A 13 0.06 13.82 5.13
CA PRO A 13 0.98 13.62 6.24
C PRO A 13 0.32 12.95 7.46
N THR A 14 -0.93 13.29 7.74
CA THR A 14 -1.68 12.72 8.85
C THR A 14 -1.90 11.22 8.66
N GLU A 15 -2.27 10.80 7.47
CA GLU A 15 -2.45 9.38 7.16
C GLU A 15 -1.14 8.62 7.18
N ARG A 16 -0.07 9.20 6.63
CA ARG A 16 1.26 8.57 6.71
C ARG A 16 1.69 8.36 8.15
N TYR A 17 1.47 9.37 8.99
CA TYR A 17 1.81 9.27 10.42
C TYR A 17 1.00 8.17 11.11
N TYR A 18 -0.31 8.13 10.86
CA TYR A 18 -1.21 7.15 11.46
C TYR A 18 -0.76 5.71 11.15
N LEU A 19 -0.53 5.42 9.87
CA LEU A 19 -0.13 4.08 9.45
C LEU A 19 1.29 3.75 9.89
N THR A 20 2.20 4.71 9.82
CA THR A 20 3.58 4.52 10.27
C THR A 20 3.61 4.17 11.75
N ASP A 21 2.86 4.89 12.58
CA ASP A 21 2.82 4.63 14.02
C ASP A 21 2.35 3.20 14.33
N ILE A 22 1.28 2.76 13.68
CA ILE A 22 0.78 1.38 13.84
C ILE A 22 1.86 0.36 13.49
N LEU A 23 2.50 0.53 12.35
CA LEU A 23 3.43 -0.46 11.83
C LEU A 23 4.75 -0.47 12.60
N VAL A 24 5.30 0.69 12.93
CA VAL A 24 6.56 0.77 13.69
C VAL A 24 6.38 0.18 15.10
N ARG A 25 5.23 0.44 15.73
CA ARG A 25 4.93 -0.14 17.05
C ARG A 25 4.83 -1.66 17.02
N ASN A 26 4.58 -2.23 15.85
CA ASN A 26 4.46 -3.68 15.66
C ASN A 26 5.69 -4.30 15.01
N GLY A 27 6.81 -3.57 15.02
CA GLY A 27 8.11 -4.12 14.63
C GLY A 27 8.47 -4.02 13.16
N PHE A 28 7.67 -3.31 12.35
CA PHE A 28 7.97 -3.16 10.92
C PHE A 28 8.90 -1.97 10.66
N THR A 29 9.69 -2.08 9.61
CA THR A 29 10.48 -0.96 9.07
C THR A 29 9.64 -0.27 8.01
N VAL A 30 9.45 1.04 8.13
CA VAL A 30 8.54 1.80 7.28
C VAL A 30 9.29 2.90 6.54
N THR A 31 9.01 3.01 5.23
CA THR A 31 9.38 4.18 4.43
C THR A 31 8.10 4.74 3.81
N THR A 32 8.14 5.99 3.37
CA THR A 32 6.96 6.67 2.85
C THR A 32 7.24 7.36 1.52
N ALA A 33 6.19 7.52 0.72
CA ALA A 33 6.19 8.31 -0.50
C ALA A 33 4.88 9.11 -0.54
N ASP A 34 4.90 10.31 -1.11
CA ASP A 34 3.71 11.16 -1.14
C ASP A 34 3.02 11.23 -2.51
N ASN A 35 3.56 10.53 -3.50
CA ASN A 35 2.95 10.44 -4.83
C ASN A 35 3.42 9.17 -5.55
N GLY A 36 2.80 8.89 -6.70
CA GLY A 36 3.08 7.66 -7.45
C GLY A 36 4.48 7.60 -8.05
N GLU A 37 5.00 8.73 -8.52
CA GLU A 37 6.35 8.78 -9.11
C GLU A 37 7.42 8.46 -8.06
N GLU A 38 7.32 9.10 -6.90
CA GLU A 38 8.23 8.82 -5.78
C GLU A 38 8.10 7.37 -5.32
N ALA A 39 6.86 6.85 -5.29
CA ALA A 39 6.62 5.47 -4.90
C ALA A 39 7.35 4.49 -5.83
N LEU A 40 7.21 4.66 -7.14
CA LEU A 40 7.86 3.76 -8.10
C LEU A 40 9.39 3.81 -7.97
N ALA A 41 9.95 5.00 -7.77
CA ALA A 41 11.40 5.15 -7.54
C ALA A 41 11.86 4.42 -6.28
N LYS A 42 11.11 4.57 -5.19
CA LYS A 42 11.45 3.90 -3.91
C LYS A 42 11.27 2.40 -3.97
N ILE A 43 10.24 1.90 -4.67
CA ILE A 43 10.05 0.47 -4.84
C ILE A 43 11.26 -0.15 -5.52
N ARG A 44 11.78 0.49 -6.57
CA ARG A 44 12.95 -0.01 -7.28
C ARG A 44 14.23 0.06 -6.46
N ALA A 45 14.40 1.13 -5.68
CA ALA A 45 15.62 1.36 -4.90
C ALA A 45 15.64 0.55 -3.60
N GLU A 46 14.52 0.45 -2.90
CA GLU A 46 14.48 -0.09 -1.54
C GLU A 46 13.87 -1.48 -1.45
N ARG A 47 13.18 -1.93 -2.50
CA ARG A 47 12.58 -3.28 -2.56
C ARG A 47 11.72 -3.60 -1.33
N PRO A 48 10.65 -2.83 -1.05
CA PRO A 48 9.76 -3.14 0.06
C PRO A 48 9.07 -4.48 -0.17
N GLU A 49 8.64 -5.10 0.91
CA GLU A 49 7.98 -6.40 0.87
C GLU A 49 6.46 -6.26 0.84
N LEU A 50 5.95 -5.06 1.11
CA LEU A 50 4.53 -4.72 1.05
C LEU A 50 4.39 -3.23 0.76
N ILE A 51 3.35 -2.87 0.03
CA ILE A 51 3.02 -1.47 -0.25
C ILE A 51 1.60 -1.20 0.22
N LEU A 52 1.43 -0.14 1.02
CA LEU A 52 0.12 0.40 1.37
C LEU A 52 -0.12 1.63 0.47
N MET A 53 -1.15 1.57 -0.37
CA MET A 53 -1.36 2.54 -1.46
C MET A 53 -2.66 3.31 -1.28
N ASP A 54 -2.57 4.63 -1.16
CA ASP A 54 -3.75 5.50 -1.26
C ASP A 54 -4.17 5.63 -2.73
N VAL A 55 -5.42 5.99 -2.96
CA VAL A 55 -5.97 6.14 -4.32
C VAL A 55 -5.90 7.58 -4.79
N VAL A 56 -6.38 8.53 -3.97
CA VAL A 56 -6.51 9.94 -4.37
C VAL A 56 -5.21 10.67 -4.06
N MET A 57 -4.40 10.88 -5.09
CA MET A 57 -3.11 11.56 -4.98
C MET A 57 -2.89 12.46 -6.19
N PRO A 58 -2.03 13.50 -6.08
CA PRO A 58 -1.64 14.30 -7.24
C PRO A 58 -0.94 13.44 -8.31
N GLY A 59 -1.21 13.73 -9.57
CA GLY A 59 -0.66 12.98 -10.68
C GLY A 59 -1.39 11.65 -10.88
N ALA A 60 -0.65 10.56 -11.04
CA ALA A 60 -1.24 9.22 -11.19
C ALA A 60 -1.93 8.79 -9.90
N ASN A 61 -3.17 8.31 -9.99
CA ASN A 61 -3.89 7.79 -8.82
C ASN A 61 -3.36 6.41 -8.41
N GLY A 62 -3.72 5.98 -7.19
CA GLY A 62 -3.24 4.71 -6.65
C GLY A 62 -3.65 3.48 -7.44
N PHE A 63 -4.78 3.51 -8.14
CA PHE A 63 -5.17 2.40 -9.02
C PHE A 63 -4.19 2.26 -10.18
N GLN A 64 -3.80 3.36 -10.79
CA GLN A 64 -2.84 3.36 -11.90
C GLN A 64 -1.47 2.88 -11.44
N VAL A 65 -1.01 3.33 -10.28
CA VAL A 65 0.28 2.89 -9.72
C VAL A 65 0.26 1.41 -9.40
N THR A 66 -0.82 0.92 -8.80
CA THR A 66 -1.00 -0.52 -8.50
C THR A 66 -0.92 -1.35 -9.78
N ARG A 67 -1.57 -0.89 -10.85
CA ARG A 67 -1.53 -1.57 -12.15
C ARG A 67 -0.12 -1.58 -12.72
N SER A 68 0.61 -0.47 -12.62
CA SER A 68 2.00 -0.39 -13.09
C SER A 68 2.88 -1.40 -12.37
N ILE A 69 2.70 -1.54 -11.06
CA ILE A 69 3.45 -2.52 -10.25
C ILE A 69 3.10 -3.94 -10.69
N ALA A 70 1.82 -4.25 -10.85
CA ALA A 70 1.36 -5.58 -11.21
C ALA A 70 1.84 -6.03 -12.60
N ARG A 71 2.03 -5.08 -13.51
CA ARG A 71 2.45 -5.35 -14.90
C ARG A 71 3.97 -5.36 -15.10
N ASP A 72 4.73 -4.88 -14.12
CA ASP A 72 6.17 -4.87 -14.19
C ASP A 72 6.71 -6.20 -13.67
N PRO A 73 7.39 -7.02 -14.52
CA PRO A 73 7.89 -8.32 -14.10
C PRO A 73 8.82 -8.26 -12.88
N GLU A 74 9.53 -7.15 -12.70
CA GLU A 74 10.45 -6.99 -11.56
C GLU A 74 9.72 -6.63 -10.27
N LEU A 75 8.52 -6.06 -10.36
CA LEU A 75 7.77 -5.56 -9.21
C LEU A 75 6.51 -6.36 -8.90
N ALA A 76 6.08 -7.21 -9.82
CA ALA A 76 4.77 -7.89 -9.73
C ALA A 76 4.62 -8.79 -8.50
N SER A 77 5.72 -9.25 -7.91
CA SER A 77 5.68 -10.09 -6.72
C SER A 77 5.43 -9.31 -5.42
N VAL A 78 5.57 -7.97 -5.46
CA VAL A 78 5.37 -7.13 -4.27
C VAL A 78 3.87 -6.92 -4.06
N PRO A 79 3.30 -7.40 -2.95
CA PRO A 79 1.88 -7.22 -2.69
C PRO A 79 1.53 -5.76 -2.42
N VAL A 80 0.37 -5.33 -2.93
CA VAL A 80 -0.17 -3.99 -2.70
C VAL A 80 -1.51 -4.13 -1.97
N ILE A 81 -1.65 -3.42 -0.87
CA ILE A 81 -2.93 -3.23 -0.17
C ILE A 81 -3.37 -1.79 -0.41
N ILE A 82 -4.58 -1.60 -0.93
CA ILE A 82 -5.13 -0.26 -1.10
C ILE A 82 -5.77 0.19 0.22
N CYS A 83 -5.47 1.43 0.63
CA CYS A 83 -6.05 2.07 1.81
C CYS A 83 -6.63 3.40 1.36
N SER A 84 -7.96 3.53 1.29
CA SER A 84 -8.61 4.69 0.69
C SER A 84 -9.89 5.07 1.41
N SER A 85 -10.26 6.35 1.31
CA SER A 85 -11.57 6.82 1.75
C SER A 85 -12.70 6.46 0.78
N LYS A 86 -12.37 5.99 -0.43
CA LYS A 86 -13.38 5.51 -1.39
C LYS A 86 -13.95 4.19 -0.87
N ASN A 87 -15.26 4.18 -0.60
CA ASN A 87 -15.89 3.09 0.14
C ASN A 87 -16.98 2.34 -0.63
N GLN A 88 -17.10 2.56 -1.93
CA GLN A 88 -18.10 1.84 -2.72
C GLN A 88 -17.58 0.47 -3.15
N GLU A 89 -18.49 -0.47 -3.31
CA GLU A 89 -18.13 -1.81 -3.77
C GLU A 89 -17.41 -1.79 -5.12
N THR A 90 -17.80 -0.88 -6.00
CA THR A 90 -17.14 -0.71 -7.30
C THR A 90 -15.68 -0.26 -7.15
N ASP A 91 -15.37 0.56 -6.15
CA ASP A 91 -13.99 0.97 -5.88
C ASP A 91 -13.13 -0.23 -5.47
N ARG A 92 -13.68 -1.08 -4.59
CA ARG A 92 -13.00 -2.29 -4.13
C ARG A 92 -12.75 -3.24 -5.29
N ILE A 93 -13.77 -3.51 -6.09
CA ILE A 93 -13.66 -4.40 -7.25
C ILE A 93 -12.60 -3.87 -8.22
N TRP A 94 -12.62 -2.57 -8.49
CA TRP A 94 -11.66 -1.94 -9.41
C TRP A 94 -10.23 -2.08 -8.89
N GLY A 95 -10.02 -1.83 -7.60
CA GLY A 95 -8.70 -1.98 -6.96
C GLY A 95 -8.16 -3.40 -7.08
N MET A 96 -9.00 -4.39 -6.80
CA MET A 96 -8.60 -5.79 -6.89
C MET A 96 -8.27 -6.18 -8.34
N ARG A 97 -8.98 -5.62 -9.31
CA ARG A 97 -8.68 -5.84 -10.74
C ARG A 97 -7.34 -5.24 -11.17
N GLN A 98 -6.89 -4.17 -10.50
CA GLN A 98 -5.59 -3.59 -10.79
C GLN A 98 -4.44 -4.41 -10.21
N GLY A 99 -4.74 -5.41 -9.40
CA GLY A 99 -3.75 -6.32 -8.85
C GLY A 99 -3.54 -6.18 -7.34
N ALA A 100 -4.33 -5.37 -6.64
CA ALA A 100 -4.25 -5.27 -5.18
C ALA A 100 -4.61 -6.61 -4.53
N LYS A 101 -3.98 -6.89 -3.41
CA LYS A 101 -4.25 -8.10 -2.63
C LYS A 101 -5.38 -7.91 -1.63
N ASP A 102 -5.61 -6.68 -1.20
CA ASP A 102 -6.73 -6.34 -0.32
C ASP A 102 -7.04 -4.85 -0.45
N TYR A 103 -8.16 -4.44 0.15
CA TYR A 103 -8.65 -3.07 0.09
C TYR A 103 -9.23 -2.70 1.45
N PHE A 104 -8.66 -1.68 2.08
CA PHE A 104 -9.17 -1.17 3.36
C PHE A 104 -9.74 0.24 3.17
N VAL A 105 -10.90 0.48 3.77
CA VAL A 105 -11.52 1.80 3.81
C VAL A 105 -11.00 2.54 5.03
N LYS A 106 -10.60 3.80 4.84
CA LYS A 106 -10.15 4.66 5.94
C LYS A 106 -11.30 5.06 6.86
N PRO A 107 -11.06 5.18 8.17
CA PRO A 107 -9.81 4.90 8.87
C PRO A 107 -9.51 3.40 8.91
N VAL A 108 -8.26 3.05 8.65
CA VAL A 108 -7.85 1.64 8.61
C VAL A 108 -7.89 1.04 10.01
N ASP A 109 -8.55 -0.11 10.13
CA ASP A 109 -8.60 -0.87 11.39
C ASP A 109 -7.23 -1.54 11.62
N PRO A 110 -6.51 -1.19 12.69
CA PRO A 110 -5.17 -1.73 12.93
C PRO A 110 -5.14 -3.25 13.07
N VAL A 111 -6.11 -3.82 13.74
CA VAL A 111 -6.16 -5.27 13.98
C VAL A 111 -6.33 -6.02 12.67
N LYS A 112 -7.25 -5.56 11.81
CA LYS A 112 -7.48 -6.18 10.50
C LYS A 112 -6.28 -6.02 9.58
N LEU A 113 -5.65 -4.85 9.60
CA LEU A 113 -4.46 -4.60 8.78
C LEU A 113 -3.33 -5.55 9.17
N LEU A 114 -3.04 -5.65 10.47
CA LEU A 114 -1.97 -6.53 10.96
C LEU A 114 -2.24 -7.99 10.64
N ALA A 115 -3.50 -8.42 10.76
CA ALA A 115 -3.89 -9.79 10.41
C ALA A 115 -3.67 -10.08 8.92
N THR A 116 -4.01 -9.14 8.04
CA THR A 116 -3.79 -9.29 6.60
C THR A 116 -2.31 -9.35 6.28
N ILE A 117 -1.50 -8.50 6.90
CA ILE A 117 -0.04 -8.51 6.71
C ILE A 117 0.53 -9.86 7.11
N ALA A 118 0.12 -10.40 8.23
CA ALA A 118 0.56 -11.72 8.70
C ALA A 118 0.20 -12.82 7.68
N THR A 119 -1.00 -12.77 7.13
CA THR A 119 -1.44 -13.73 6.13
C THR A 119 -0.61 -13.65 4.85
N LEU A 120 -0.32 -12.43 4.38
CA LEU A 120 0.48 -12.24 3.17
C LEU A 120 1.93 -12.69 3.35
N GLY A 121 2.46 -12.58 4.57
CA GLY A 121 3.84 -12.97 4.89
C GLY A 121 4.00 -14.43 5.27
N ALA A 122 2.92 -15.16 5.33
CA ALA A 122 2.96 -16.56 5.75
C ALA A 122 3.56 -17.48 4.68
#